data_3b0c3a047d0ef2a609de93b8120433e4
#
_entry.id   3b0c3a047d0ef2a609de93b8120433e4
#
_cell.length_a   1.000
_cell.length_b   1.000
_cell.length_c   1.000
_cell.angle_alpha   90.00
_cell.angle_beta   90.00
_cell.angle_gamma   90.00
#
_symmetry.space_group_name_H-M   'P 1'
#
loop_
_entity.id
_entity.type
_entity.pdbx_description
1 polymer ?
#
loop_
_entity_poly.entity_id
_entity_poly.type
_entity_poly.pdbx_seq_one_letter_code
_entity_poly.pdbx_strand_id
1 'polypeptide(L)'
;NAEDITTGAKNGLKLADLRGVDYNDSKWDDLLDEMSIDDLQQTIGFGGYQTAAVDSIGKVRTNDCDGPASINNNFTGVGSVGFPAATLIGMTWSKDLAHDFGDSIGKMANEMNTSGWYGPAMNIHRTAFAGRNFEYYSEDGVLAGAMAANAIAGAQEHGVYAYMKHFALNDQEG
;
A
#
# COMPACT_ATOMS: atom_id res chain seq x y z
N ASN A 1 11.44 10.74 29.08
CA ASN A 1 11.43 9.37 29.60
C ASN A 1 10.69 8.54 28.55
N ALA A 2 11.37 7.59 27.91
CA ALA A 2 10.69 6.59 27.10
C ALA A 2 10.00 5.62 28.08
N GLU A 3 8.77 5.24 27.76
CA GLU A 3 8.11 4.15 28.47
C GLU A 3 8.82 2.84 28.13
N ASP A 4 8.94 1.95 29.11
CA ASP A 4 9.46 0.61 28.85
C ASP A 4 8.45 -0.16 28.00
N ILE A 5 8.92 -0.71 26.88
CA ILE A 5 8.08 -1.54 26.00
C ILE A 5 8.19 -3.01 26.42
N THR A 6 7.07 -3.72 26.36
CA THR A 6 7.05 -5.18 26.52
C THR A 6 7.44 -5.84 25.19
N THR A 7 8.29 -6.86 25.24
CA THR A 7 8.68 -7.64 24.05
C THR A 7 8.84 -9.11 24.40
N GLY A 8 8.56 -9.99 23.45
CA GLY A 8 8.73 -11.43 23.60
C GLY A 8 7.75 -12.09 24.57
N ALA A 9 6.60 -11.47 24.82
CA ALA A 9 5.51 -12.06 25.59
C ALA A 9 5.02 -13.38 24.93
N LYS A 10 4.32 -14.19 25.69
CA LYS A 10 3.75 -15.46 25.20
C LYS A 10 2.23 -15.48 25.39
N ASN A 11 1.56 -14.55 24.73
CA ASN A 11 0.10 -14.42 24.77
C ASN A 11 -0.60 -15.45 23.87
N GLY A 12 0.14 -16.07 22.95
CA GLY A 12 -0.36 -17.10 22.04
C GLY A 12 -1.20 -16.57 20.90
N LEU A 13 -1.16 -15.27 20.63
CA LEU A 13 -1.90 -14.61 19.57
C LEU A 13 -1.17 -14.71 18.23
N LYS A 14 -1.94 -14.79 17.16
CA LYS A 14 -1.43 -14.67 15.79
C LYS A 14 -2.13 -13.52 15.08
N LEU A 15 -1.45 -12.90 14.15
CA LEU A 15 -2.00 -11.78 13.37
C LEU A 15 -3.35 -12.15 12.72
N ALA A 16 -3.50 -13.39 12.26
CA ALA A 16 -4.73 -13.89 11.66
C ALA A 16 -5.92 -13.92 12.63
N ASP A 17 -5.68 -14.05 13.94
CA ASP A 17 -6.72 -14.10 14.97
C ASP A 17 -7.39 -12.72 15.16
N LEU A 18 -6.69 -11.65 14.76
CA LEU A 18 -7.18 -10.28 14.90
C LEU A 18 -7.95 -9.79 13.66
N ARG A 19 -8.23 -10.67 12.71
CA ARG A 19 -9.01 -10.28 11.52
C ARG A 19 -10.39 -9.78 11.93
N GLY A 20 -10.72 -8.53 11.57
CA GLY A 20 -11.99 -7.90 11.89
C GLY A 20 -12.11 -7.37 13.32
N VAL A 21 -11.06 -7.43 14.12
CA VAL A 21 -10.99 -6.80 15.44
C VAL A 21 -10.90 -5.29 15.28
N ASP A 22 -11.62 -4.53 16.13
CA ASP A 22 -11.57 -3.07 16.13
C ASP A 22 -10.14 -2.57 16.30
N TYR A 23 -9.78 -1.50 15.58
CA TYR A 23 -8.43 -0.92 15.61
C TYR A 23 -7.97 -0.51 17.02
N ASN A 24 -8.89 -0.12 17.89
CA ASN A 24 -8.59 0.31 19.26
C ASN A 24 -8.71 -0.81 20.30
N ASP A 25 -8.90 -2.06 19.88
CA ASP A 25 -8.95 -3.21 20.80
C ASP A 25 -7.55 -3.47 21.38
N SER A 26 -7.48 -3.68 22.70
CA SER A 26 -6.23 -3.94 23.42
C SER A 26 -5.49 -5.21 22.98
N LYS A 27 -6.17 -6.12 22.27
CA LYS A 27 -5.53 -7.31 21.69
C LYS A 27 -4.41 -6.97 20.70
N TRP A 28 -4.44 -5.76 20.12
CA TRP A 28 -3.34 -5.31 19.27
C TRP A 28 -2.07 -5.09 20.08
N ASP A 29 -2.18 -4.52 21.28
CA ASP A 29 -1.05 -4.35 22.19
C ASP A 29 -0.54 -5.72 22.64
N ASP A 30 -1.44 -6.64 23.03
CA ASP A 30 -1.08 -8.01 23.40
C ASP A 30 -0.36 -8.76 22.26
N LEU A 31 -0.75 -8.55 21.00
CA LEU A 31 -0.07 -9.12 19.84
C LEU A 31 1.32 -8.50 19.64
N LEU A 32 1.42 -7.17 19.73
CA LEU A 32 2.69 -6.47 19.57
C LEU A 32 3.71 -6.83 20.65
N ASP A 33 3.26 -7.06 21.87
CA ASP A 33 4.08 -7.50 22.99
C ASP A 33 4.77 -8.86 22.75
N GLU A 34 4.21 -9.71 21.85
CA GLU A 34 4.85 -10.98 21.47
C GLU A 34 6.07 -10.80 20.56
N MET A 35 6.19 -9.66 19.89
CA MET A 35 7.32 -9.39 19.00
C MET A 35 8.60 -9.21 19.81
N SER A 36 9.67 -9.86 19.38
CA SER A 36 11.00 -9.66 19.93
C SER A 36 11.62 -8.35 19.40
N ILE A 37 12.70 -7.92 20.04
CA ILE A 37 13.50 -6.78 19.52
C ILE A 37 14.01 -7.08 18.10
N ASP A 38 14.41 -8.32 17.84
CA ASP A 38 14.84 -8.72 16.50
C ASP A 38 13.69 -8.63 15.48
N ASP A 39 12.48 -9.05 15.84
CA ASP A 39 11.29 -8.91 14.98
C ASP A 39 11.03 -7.43 14.64
N LEU A 40 11.09 -6.55 15.61
CA LEU A 40 10.94 -5.12 15.43
C LEU A 40 12.02 -4.54 14.49
N GLN A 41 13.29 -4.92 14.73
CA GLN A 41 14.41 -4.50 13.89
C GLN A 41 14.26 -4.99 12.44
N GLN A 42 13.86 -6.26 12.24
CA GLN A 42 13.62 -6.83 10.92
C GLN A 42 12.46 -6.12 10.20
N THR A 43 11.37 -5.85 10.91
CA THR A 43 10.22 -5.15 10.34
C THR A 43 10.58 -3.76 9.83
N ILE A 44 11.46 -3.03 10.55
CA ILE A 44 11.92 -1.71 10.16
C ILE A 44 13.01 -1.81 9.09
N GLY A 45 14.01 -2.67 9.30
CA GLY A 45 15.21 -2.72 8.45
C GLY A 45 14.99 -3.35 7.07
N PHE A 46 14.02 -4.24 6.95
CA PHE A 46 13.66 -4.89 5.69
C PHE A 46 12.33 -4.42 5.11
N GLY A 47 11.87 -3.23 5.49
CA GLY A 47 10.78 -2.52 4.82
C GLY A 47 11.23 -2.01 3.44
N GLY A 48 10.27 -1.84 2.52
CA GLY A 48 10.53 -1.40 1.16
C GLY A 48 10.62 -2.56 0.16
N TYR A 49 9.72 -2.55 -0.80
CA TYR A 49 9.46 -3.62 -1.79
C TYR A 49 9.14 -4.98 -1.16
N GLN A 50 8.97 -5.02 0.12
CA GLN A 50 8.61 -6.19 0.92
C GLN A 50 8.23 -5.80 2.34
N THR A 51 7.61 -6.74 3.07
CA THR A 51 7.57 -6.69 4.53
C THR A 51 8.18 -7.97 5.10
N ALA A 52 8.91 -7.87 6.21
CA ALA A 52 9.54 -9.03 6.84
C ALA A 52 8.50 -10.05 7.34
N ALA A 53 8.87 -11.32 7.38
CA ALA A 53 8.16 -12.30 8.19
C ALA A 53 8.38 -12.00 9.68
N VAL A 54 7.36 -12.27 10.50
CA VAL A 54 7.44 -12.17 11.96
C VAL A 54 6.84 -13.45 12.54
N ASP A 55 7.69 -14.42 12.80
CA ASP A 55 7.26 -15.78 13.15
C ASP A 55 6.54 -15.84 14.50
N SER A 56 6.91 -14.97 15.45
CA SER A 56 6.28 -14.89 16.77
C SER A 56 4.77 -14.68 16.67
N ILE A 57 4.32 -13.86 15.76
CA ILE A 57 2.90 -13.54 15.52
C ILE A 57 2.32 -14.19 14.26
N GLY A 58 3.06 -15.09 13.61
CA GLY A 58 2.62 -15.78 12.41
C GLY A 58 2.41 -14.90 11.18
N LYS A 59 3.06 -13.72 11.13
CA LYS A 59 3.04 -12.85 9.94
C LYS A 59 4.01 -13.38 8.90
N VAL A 60 3.49 -13.65 7.71
CA VAL A 60 4.32 -14.06 6.55
C VAL A 60 5.03 -12.87 5.91
N ARG A 61 6.14 -13.13 5.23
CA ARG A 61 6.78 -12.15 4.36
C ARG A 61 5.84 -11.81 3.20
N THR A 62 5.81 -10.54 2.82
CA THR A 62 5.10 -10.07 1.62
C THR A 62 6.07 -9.46 0.61
N ASN A 63 5.67 -9.43 -0.66
CA ASN A 63 6.37 -8.73 -1.73
C ASN A 63 5.52 -7.56 -2.18
N ASP A 64 6.15 -6.41 -2.35
CA ASP A 64 5.50 -5.19 -2.80
C ASP A 64 6.11 -4.74 -4.12
N CYS A 65 5.31 -4.12 -4.95
CA CYS A 65 5.75 -3.65 -6.27
C CYS A 65 5.39 -2.19 -6.47
N ASP A 66 6.20 -1.51 -7.26
CA ASP A 66 5.95 -0.15 -7.70
C ASP A 66 5.06 -0.11 -8.94
N GLY A 67 4.79 1.11 -9.41
CA GLY A 67 4.07 1.41 -10.63
C GLY A 67 2.63 1.82 -10.40
N PRO A 68 2.29 3.11 -10.33
CA PRO A 68 0.90 3.53 -10.17
C PRO A 68 0.00 3.13 -11.34
N ALA A 69 0.55 2.98 -12.54
CA ALA A 69 -0.19 2.53 -13.72
C ALA A 69 0.14 1.08 -14.13
N SER A 70 0.78 0.31 -13.27
CA SER A 70 1.19 -1.06 -13.54
C SER A 70 1.64 -1.77 -12.27
N ILE A 71 2.04 -3.02 -12.37
CA ILE A 71 2.86 -3.71 -11.36
C ILE A 71 4.28 -3.80 -11.90
N ASN A 72 5.24 -3.27 -11.17
CA ASN A 72 6.65 -3.28 -11.57
C ASN A 72 7.58 -3.44 -10.37
N ASN A 73 8.52 -4.36 -10.46
CA ASN A 73 9.55 -4.55 -9.45
C ASN A 73 10.90 -4.81 -10.11
N ASN A 74 11.76 -3.81 -10.08
CA ASN A 74 13.09 -3.85 -10.70
C ASN A 74 14.05 -4.86 -10.02
N PHE A 75 13.78 -5.25 -8.77
CA PHE A 75 14.62 -6.21 -8.05
C PHE A 75 14.29 -7.64 -8.42
N THR A 76 13.03 -7.94 -8.71
CA THR A 76 12.57 -9.29 -9.06
C THR A 76 12.36 -9.49 -10.56
N GLY A 77 12.33 -8.39 -11.32
CA GLY A 77 11.99 -8.41 -12.74
C GLY A 77 10.50 -8.62 -13.03
N VAL A 78 9.64 -8.58 -12.00
CA VAL A 78 8.19 -8.65 -12.18
C VAL A 78 7.70 -7.39 -12.87
N GLY A 79 6.89 -7.55 -13.92
CA GLY A 79 6.28 -6.44 -14.64
C GLY A 79 4.99 -6.85 -15.32
N SER A 80 3.98 -5.98 -15.27
CA SER A 80 2.69 -6.16 -15.92
C SER A 80 2.57 -5.29 -17.17
N VAL A 81 1.44 -5.41 -17.86
CA VAL A 81 1.01 -4.41 -18.84
C VAL A 81 0.81 -3.05 -18.14
N GLY A 82 1.05 -1.97 -18.87
CA GLY A 82 0.77 -0.61 -18.41
C GLY A 82 -0.67 -0.20 -18.70
N PHE A 83 -1.29 0.45 -17.73
CA PHE A 83 -2.59 1.11 -17.91
C PHE A 83 -2.39 2.56 -18.37
N PRO A 84 -3.45 3.25 -18.79
CA PRO A 84 -3.40 4.68 -19.06
C PRO A 84 -2.89 5.47 -17.85
N ALA A 85 -2.27 6.61 -18.12
CA ALA A 85 -1.82 7.51 -17.07
C ALA A 85 -2.98 7.93 -16.14
N ALA A 86 -2.70 8.15 -14.86
CA ALA A 86 -3.74 8.49 -13.88
C ALA A 86 -4.50 9.77 -14.25
N THR A 87 -3.86 10.74 -14.88
CA THR A 87 -4.53 11.92 -15.46
C THR A 87 -5.64 11.55 -16.42
N LEU A 88 -5.43 10.57 -17.31
CA LEU A 88 -6.46 10.14 -18.24
C LEU A 88 -7.62 9.45 -17.52
N ILE A 89 -7.34 8.63 -16.52
CA ILE A 89 -8.39 8.01 -15.68
C ILE A 89 -9.16 9.11 -14.94
N GLY A 90 -8.49 10.10 -14.38
CA GLY A 90 -9.11 11.25 -13.72
C GLY A 90 -10.02 12.05 -14.63
N MET A 91 -9.63 12.25 -15.88
CA MET A 91 -10.43 12.97 -16.90
C MET A 91 -11.74 12.27 -17.27
N THR A 92 -11.89 11.00 -16.96
CA THR A 92 -13.15 10.27 -17.20
C THR A 92 -14.25 10.66 -16.23
N TRP A 93 -13.93 11.19 -15.06
CA TRP A 93 -14.85 11.48 -13.95
C TRP A 93 -15.66 10.25 -13.49
N SER A 94 -15.23 9.04 -13.88
CA SER A 94 -15.92 7.79 -13.62
C SER A 94 -15.29 7.04 -12.45
N LYS A 95 -16.02 6.95 -11.34
CA LYS A 95 -15.61 6.13 -10.19
C LYS A 95 -15.58 4.65 -10.54
N ASP A 96 -16.48 4.19 -11.41
CA ASP A 96 -16.54 2.80 -11.84
C ASP A 96 -15.29 2.43 -12.63
N LEU A 97 -14.84 3.28 -13.57
CA LEU A 97 -13.59 3.03 -14.31
C LEU A 97 -12.35 3.08 -13.37
N ALA A 98 -12.35 3.94 -12.37
CA ALA A 98 -11.29 3.94 -11.38
C ALA A 98 -11.29 2.64 -10.54
N HIS A 99 -12.47 2.13 -10.20
CA HIS A 99 -12.62 0.84 -9.51
C HIS A 99 -12.16 -0.32 -10.40
N ASP A 100 -12.60 -0.37 -11.67
CA ASP A 100 -12.19 -1.40 -12.63
C ASP A 100 -10.67 -1.42 -12.87
N PHE A 101 -10.05 -0.23 -12.87
CA PHE A 101 -8.60 -0.12 -12.89
C PHE A 101 -7.98 -0.78 -11.66
N GLY A 102 -8.47 -0.46 -10.46
CA GLY A 102 -8.01 -1.05 -9.21
C GLY A 102 -8.22 -2.58 -9.16
N ASP A 103 -9.40 -3.05 -9.59
CA ASP A 103 -9.72 -4.48 -9.72
C ASP A 103 -8.71 -5.21 -10.63
N SER A 104 -8.38 -4.58 -11.76
CA SER A 104 -7.41 -5.14 -12.70
C SER A 104 -5.99 -5.18 -12.11
N ILE A 105 -5.58 -4.14 -11.37
CA ILE A 105 -4.30 -4.15 -10.63
C ILE A 105 -4.29 -5.28 -9.60
N GLY A 106 -5.37 -5.45 -8.84
CA GLY A 106 -5.47 -6.50 -7.83
C GLY A 106 -5.37 -7.91 -8.41
N LYS A 107 -6.03 -8.17 -9.55
CA LYS A 107 -5.93 -9.44 -10.27
C LYS A 107 -4.50 -9.73 -10.72
N MET A 108 -3.85 -8.76 -11.35
CA MET A 108 -2.46 -8.92 -11.81
C MET A 108 -1.50 -9.10 -10.64
N ALA A 109 -1.70 -8.39 -9.53
CA ALA A 109 -0.89 -8.53 -8.33
C ALA A 109 -0.93 -9.98 -7.80
N ASN A 110 -2.11 -10.59 -7.76
CA ASN A 110 -2.27 -11.98 -7.36
C ASN A 110 -1.56 -12.95 -8.31
N GLU A 111 -1.71 -12.76 -9.62
CA GLU A 111 -1.04 -13.59 -10.63
C GLU A 111 0.50 -13.48 -10.53
N MET A 112 1.01 -12.33 -10.10
CA MET A 112 2.43 -12.03 -9.97
C MET A 112 2.99 -12.25 -8.56
N ASN A 113 2.18 -12.81 -7.64
CA ASN A 113 2.55 -13.02 -6.24
C ASN A 113 3.04 -11.71 -5.57
N THR A 114 2.34 -10.62 -5.84
CA THR A 114 2.57 -9.31 -5.27
C THR A 114 1.50 -9.03 -4.23
N SER A 115 1.90 -8.72 -3.01
CA SER A 115 0.99 -8.45 -1.91
C SER A 115 0.68 -6.98 -1.74
N GLY A 116 1.60 -6.11 -2.12
CA GLY A 116 1.48 -4.67 -1.98
C GLY A 116 1.76 -3.93 -3.29
N TRP A 117 0.94 -2.94 -3.57
CA TRP A 117 1.04 -2.07 -4.73
C TRP A 117 1.34 -0.64 -4.28
N TYR A 118 2.47 -0.06 -4.72
CA TYR A 118 2.79 1.35 -4.49
C TYR A 118 1.96 2.24 -5.41
N GLY A 119 0.70 2.34 -5.08
CA GLY A 119 -0.32 3.08 -5.77
C GLY A 119 -1.64 3.06 -4.98
N PRO A 120 -2.64 3.84 -5.43
CA PRO A 120 -2.55 4.78 -6.53
C PRO A 120 -1.71 6.02 -6.20
N ALA A 121 -1.19 6.69 -7.22
CA ALA A 121 -0.57 7.99 -7.07
C ALA A 121 -1.65 9.07 -7.17
N MET A 122 -1.78 9.89 -6.14
CA MET A 122 -2.93 10.77 -5.95
C MET A 122 -2.61 12.19 -5.50
N ASN A 123 -1.36 12.62 -5.62
CA ASN A 123 -1.02 14.02 -5.38
C ASN A 123 -1.90 14.93 -6.24
N ILE A 124 -2.19 16.12 -5.74
CA ILE A 124 -2.81 17.14 -6.56
C ILE A 124 -1.76 17.81 -7.43
N HIS A 125 -2.13 18.15 -8.68
CA HIS A 125 -1.29 18.93 -9.57
C HIS A 125 -1.23 20.38 -9.07
N ARG A 126 -0.04 20.92 -8.84
CA ARG A 126 0.14 22.30 -8.41
C ARG A 126 0.97 23.13 -9.37
N THR A 127 1.98 22.55 -9.95
CA THR A 127 2.84 23.20 -10.93
C THR A 127 3.01 22.34 -12.17
N ALA A 128 3.04 22.99 -13.35
CA ALA A 128 3.28 22.31 -14.61
C ALA A 128 4.71 21.74 -14.72
N PHE A 129 5.61 22.18 -13.86
CA PHE A 129 7.01 21.74 -13.86
C PHE A 129 7.28 20.50 -13.02
N ALA A 130 6.27 19.97 -12.31
CA ALA A 130 6.41 18.70 -11.60
C ALA A 130 6.51 17.54 -12.60
N GLY A 131 7.63 16.82 -12.57
CA GLY A 131 7.93 15.76 -13.55
C GLY A 131 7.01 14.56 -13.51
N ARG A 132 6.24 14.39 -12.43
CA ARG A 132 5.38 13.24 -12.20
C ARG A 132 3.89 13.54 -12.23
N ASN A 133 3.47 14.69 -12.75
CA ASN A 133 2.04 15.03 -12.87
C ASN A 133 1.23 14.00 -13.65
N PHE A 134 1.84 13.30 -14.61
CA PHE A 134 1.17 12.29 -15.42
C PHE A 134 0.62 11.11 -14.61
N GLU A 135 1.21 10.80 -13.48
CA GLU A 135 0.79 9.68 -12.63
C GLU A 135 -0.23 10.08 -11.55
N TYR A 136 -0.63 11.35 -11.48
CA TYR A 136 -1.62 11.88 -10.54
C TYR A 136 -2.93 12.21 -11.25
N TYR A 137 -4.06 12.04 -10.54
CA TYR A 137 -5.39 12.13 -11.16
C TYR A 137 -5.77 13.54 -11.58
N SER A 138 -5.55 14.56 -10.73
CA SER A 138 -6.10 15.91 -10.94
C SER A 138 -5.41 16.95 -10.06
N GLU A 139 -5.63 18.23 -10.39
CA GLU A 139 -5.37 19.37 -9.51
C GLU A 139 -6.48 19.54 -8.44
N ASP A 140 -7.64 18.93 -8.64
CA ASP A 140 -8.76 18.97 -7.71
C ASP A 140 -8.65 17.82 -6.70
N GLY A 141 -8.51 18.15 -5.41
CA GLY A 141 -8.35 17.16 -4.34
C GLY A 141 -9.59 16.30 -4.13
N VAL A 142 -10.80 16.81 -4.43
CA VAL A 142 -12.05 16.02 -4.31
C VAL A 142 -12.10 14.96 -5.39
N LEU A 143 -11.79 15.34 -6.65
CA LEU A 143 -11.74 14.41 -7.76
C LEU A 143 -10.62 13.37 -7.55
N ALA A 144 -9.40 13.81 -7.21
CA ALA A 144 -8.27 12.92 -6.96
C ALA A 144 -8.58 11.92 -5.83
N GLY A 145 -9.16 12.38 -4.73
CA GLY A 145 -9.57 11.52 -3.62
C GLY A 145 -10.66 10.51 -4.00
N ALA A 146 -11.66 10.94 -4.77
CA ALA A 146 -12.72 10.05 -5.23
C ALA A 146 -12.20 8.96 -6.17
N MET A 147 -11.31 9.31 -7.12
CA MET A 147 -10.69 8.34 -8.02
C MET A 147 -9.78 7.36 -7.26
N ALA A 148 -8.92 7.87 -6.39
CA ALA A 148 -8.03 7.05 -5.59
C ALA A 148 -8.78 6.08 -4.68
N ALA A 149 -9.83 6.53 -3.99
CA ALA A 149 -10.62 5.67 -3.11
C ALA A 149 -11.25 4.49 -3.85
N ASN A 150 -11.76 4.72 -5.07
CA ASN A 150 -12.35 3.64 -5.87
C ASN A 150 -11.27 2.70 -6.43
N ALA A 151 -10.13 3.21 -6.86
CA ALA A 151 -9.01 2.35 -7.30
C ALA A 151 -8.48 1.49 -6.13
N ILE A 152 -8.36 2.07 -4.93
CA ILE A 152 -7.98 1.32 -3.72
C ILE A 152 -9.01 0.22 -3.42
N ALA A 153 -10.30 0.55 -3.47
CA ALA A 153 -11.37 -0.42 -3.21
C ALA A 153 -11.26 -1.62 -4.15
N GLY A 154 -11.11 -1.39 -5.47
CA GLY A 154 -10.96 -2.46 -6.45
C GLY A 154 -9.72 -3.33 -6.20
N ALA A 155 -8.57 -2.74 -5.91
CA ALA A 155 -7.35 -3.50 -5.61
C ALA A 155 -7.50 -4.34 -4.32
N GLN A 156 -8.13 -3.78 -3.29
CA GLN A 156 -8.33 -4.45 -2.00
C GLN A 156 -9.31 -5.62 -2.05
N GLU A 157 -10.21 -5.68 -3.02
CA GLU A 157 -11.07 -6.86 -3.25
C GLU A 157 -10.26 -8.14 -3.50
N HIS A 158 -9.01 -7.99 -3.96
CA HIS A 158 -8.06 -9.08 -4.18
C HIS A 158 -7.06 -9.29 -3.03
N GLY A 159 -7.26 -8.61 -1.90
CA GLY A 159 -6.39 -8.71 -0.73
C GLY A 159 -5.04 -8.00 -0.88
N VAL A 160 -4.92 -7.08 -1.84
CA VAL A 160 -3.69 -6.32 -2.10
C VAL A 160 -3.62 -5.10 -1.18
N TYR A 161 -2.45 -4.85 -0.59
CA TYR A 161 -2.20 -3.60 0.12
C TYR A 161 -2.01 -2.47 -0.88
N ALA A 162 -2.83 -1.43 -0.81
CA ALA A 162 -2.67 -0.24 -1.62
C ALA A 162 -1.93 0.84 -0.81
N TYR A 163 -0.75 1.24 -1.28
CA TYR A 163 0.08 2.28 -0.66
C TYR A 163 -0.11 3.58 -1.44
N MET A 164 -1.13 4.37 -1.05
CA MET A 164 -1.38 5.65 -1.70
C MET A 164 -0.15 6.56 -1.59
N LYS A 165 0.21 7.16 -2.71
CA LYS A 165 1.42 8.02 -2.82
C LYS A 165 1.14 9.27 -3.65
N HIS A 166 1.92 10.32 -3.55
CA HIS A 166 2.82 10.51 -2.44
C HIS A 166 2.10 11.38 -1.43
N PHE A 167 1.64 10.80 -0.40
CA PHE A 167 0.94 11.53 0.66
C PHE A 167 1.91 12.52 1.30
N ALA A 168 1.85 13.71 1.07
CA ALA A 168 1.27 14.77 0.36
C ALA A 168 2.41 15.66 -0.20
N LEU A 169 2.08 16.61 -1.09
CA LEU A 169 2.97 17.69 -1.47
C LEU A 169 4.23 17.28 -2.28
N ASN A 170 4.16 16.23 -3.07
CA ASN A 170 5.19 15.95 -4.08
C ASN A 170 4.96 16.84 -5.30
N ASP A 171 5.34 18.12 -5.17
CA ASP A 171 5.07 19.16 -6.16
C ASP A 171 6.23 19.39 -7.13
N GLN A 172 7.43 18.99 -6.75
CA GLN A 172 8.64 19.23 -7.51
C GLN A 172 9.67 18.14 -7.23
N GLU A 173 10.30 17.68 -8.30
CA GLU A 173 11.44 16.78 -8.24
C GLU A 173 12.63 17.45 -8.92
N GLY A 174 13.78 17.46 -8.22
CA GLY A 174 15.03 18.11 -8.67
C GLY A 174 15.93 17.18 -9.46
#